data_4e464a8727b9a4c307172100781e4fbc
#
_entry.id   4e464a8727b9a4c307172100781e4fbc
#
_cell.length_a   1.000
_cell.length_b   1.000
_cell.length_c   1.000
_cell.angle_alpha   90.00
_cell.angle_beta   90.00
_cell.angle_gamma   90.00
#
_symmetry.space_group_name_H-M   'P 1'
#
loop_
_entity.id
_entity.type
_entity.pdbx_description
1 polymer ?
#
loop_
_entity_poly.entity_id
_entity_poly.type
_entity_poly.pdbx_seq_one_letter_code
_entity_poly.pdbx_strand_id
1 'polypeptide(L)'
;MKKIIFAFLILGSVYNFAAQKTLRTVEKCRVTSRGITKDGKKFANCISLQSGKTFNFTGLVDQTYYKFSKGTIFNVYFYGSGNRNLTLETFDYIR
;
A
#
# COMPACT_ATOMS: atom_id res chain seq x y z
N MET A 1 -4.43 -35.10 22.57
CA MET A 1 -3.80 -34.23 22.57
C MET A 1 -3.07 -33.98 21.42
N LYS A 2 -2.55 -34.68 20.79
CA LYS A 2 -1.98 -34.41 19.67
C LYS A 2 -2.83 -33.81 18.70
N LYS A 3 -4.08 -33.96 18.68
CA LYS A 3 -4.95 -33.41 17.76
C LYS A 3 -4.95 -31.91 17.87
N ILE A 4 -4.68 -31.41 18.99
CA ILE A 4 -4.66 -29.98 19.17
C ILE A 4 -3.53 -29.38 18.36
N ILE A 5 -2.40 -30.06 18.39
CA ILE A 5 -1.27 -29.61 17.66
C ILE A 5 -1.55 -29.63 16.21
N PHE A 6 -2.29 -30.60 15.78
CA PHE A 6 -2.65 -30.72 14.42
C PHE A 6 -3.47 -29.49 13.97
N ALA A 7 -4.33 -29.03 14.82
CA ALA A 7 -5.14 -27.87 14.49
C ALA A 7 -4.26 -26.64 14.34
N PHE A 8 -3.22 -26.55 15.10
CA PHE A 8 -2.32 -25.42 14.99
C PHE A 8 -1.64 -25.37 13.67
N LEU A 9 -1.30 -26.49 13.10
CA LEU A 9 -0.64 -26.49 11.82
C LEU A 9 -1.53 -25.90 10.76
N ILE A 10 -2.79 -26.19 10.81
CA ILE A 10 -3.71 -25.65 9.83
C ILE A 10 -3.83 -24.16 10.00
N LEU A 11 -3.90 -23.73 11.24
CA LEU A 11 -3.99 -22.31 11.50
C LEU A 11 -2.74 -21.60 11.02
N GLY A 12 -1.61 -22.27 11.07
CA GLY A 12 -0.39 -21.67 10.61
C GLY A 12 -0.44 -21.28 9.15
N SER A 13 -1.03 -22.10 8.33
CA SER A 13 -1.13 -21.80 6.91
C SER A 13 -1.99 -20.56 6.69
N VAL A 14 -3.12 -20.53 7.36
CA VAL A 14 -4.02 -19.41 7.23
C VAL A 14 -3.37 -18.15 7.74
N TYR A 15 -2.59 -18.30 8.78
CA TYR A 15 -1.93 -17.19 9.36
C TYR A 15 -0.95 -16.54 8.40
N ASN A 16 -0.14 -17.32 7.69
CA ASN A 16 0.80 -16.79 6.75
C ASN A 16 0.08 -16.03 5.67
N PHE A 17 -1.05 -16.55 5.24
CA PHE A 17 -1.82 -15.89 4.20
C PHE A 17 -2.33 -14.55 4.71
N ALA A 18 -2.77 -14.50 5.94
CA ALA A 18 -3.27 -13.27 6.52
C ALA A 18 -2.15 -12.24 6.67
N ALA A 19 -0.96 -12.69 6.97
CA ALA A 19 0.15 -11.78 7.13
C ALA A 19 0.46 -11.02 5.86
N GLN A 20 0.19 -11.62 4.70
CA GLN A 20 0.44 -10.96 3.44
C GLN A 20 -0.52 -9.80 3.22
N LYS A 21 -1.57 -9.72 4.01
CA LYS A 21 -2.53 -8.65 3.90
C LYS A 21 -2.46 -7.69 5.08
N THR A 22 -1.31 -7.60 5.69
CA THR A 22 -1.14 -6.68 6.79
C THR A 22 -1.14 -5.25 6.27
N LEU A 23 -1.96 -4.41 6.86
CA LEU A 23 -2.06 -3.02 6.47
C LEU A 23 -0.83 -2.26 6.95
N ARG A 24 -0.24 -1.51 6.05
CA ARG A 24 0.92 -0.69 6.36
C ARG A 24 0.55 0.77 6.25
N THR A 25 1.27 1.62 6.95
CA THR A 25 0.98 3.05 7.00
C THR A 25 2.24 3.86 6.79
N VAL A 26 2.13 4.93 5.98
CA VAL A 26 3.19 5.92 5.86
C VAL A 26 2.52 7.28 6.04
N GLU A 27 3.00 8.03 7.02
CA GLU A 27 2.47 9.36 7.29
C GLU A 27 3.22 10.42 6.50
N LYS A 28 2.51 11.45 6.09
CA LYS A 28 3.10 12.59 5.38
C LYS A 28 3.89 12.15 4.17
N CYS A 29 3.21 11.48 3.25
CA CYS A 29 3.81 11.06 2.00
C CYS A 29 3.44 12.08 0.93
N ARG A 30 4.45 12.75 0.35
CA ARG A 30 4.22 13.76 -0.66
C ARG A 30 4.27 13.14 -2.04
N VAL A 31 3.26 13.37 -2.84
CA VAL A 31 3.21 12.82 -4.19
C VAL A 31 4.26 13.47 -5.05
N THR A 32 5.11 12.68 -5.67
CA THR A 32 6.19 13.17 -6.52
C THR A 32 5.84 13.05 -7.99
N SER A 33 5.04 12.06 -8.36
CA SER A 33 4.63 11.86 -9.75
C SER A 33 3.46 10.91 -9.81
N ARG A 34 2.79 10.90 -10.95
CA ARG A 34 1.73 9.93 -11.22
C ARG A 34 1.70 9.74 -12.73
N GLY A 35 1.10 8.65 -13.17
CA GLY A 35 1.03 8.36 -14.57
C GLY A 35 0.16 7.17 -14.88
N ILE A 36 0.10 6.83 -16.16
CA ILE A 36 -0.67 5.70 -16.64
C ILE A 36 0.27 4.83 -17.45
N THR A 37 0.30 3.54 -17.13
CA THR A 37 1.18 2.60 -17.83
C THR A 37 0.62 2.29 -19.21
N LYS A 38 1.42 1.58 -20.02
CA LYS A 38 1.00 1.26 -21.38
C LYS A 38 -0.25 0.40 -21.40
N ASP A 39 -0.46 -0.41 -20.37
CA ASP A 39 -1.64 -1.26 -20.32
C ASP A 39 -2.81 -0.54 -19.60
N GLY A 40 -2.70 0.76 -19.39
CA GLY A 40 -3.81 1.54 -18.87
C GLY A 40 -3.95 1.59 -17.36
N LYS A 41 -2.98 1.07 -16.63
CA LYS A 41 -3.05 1.09 -15.17
C LYS A 41 -2.53 2.42 -14.64
N LYS A 42 -3.23 2.96 -13.66
CA LYS A 42 -2.86 4.23 -13.07
C LYS A 42 -1.98 3.99 -11.85
N PHE A 43 -0.95 4.81 -11.72
CA PHE A 43 -0.04 4.68 -10.59
C PHE A 43 0.32 6.05 -10.03
N ALA A 44 0.84 6.06 -8.82
CA ALA A 44 1.35 7.28 -8.21
C ALA A 44 2.54 6.93 -7.33
N ASN A 45 3.47 7.85 -7.23
CA ASN A 45 4.65 7.70 -6.38
C ASN A 45 4.64 8.80 -5.34
N CYS A 46 5.06 8.48 -4.13
CA CYS A 46 5.20 9.50 -3.11
C CYS A 46 6.45 9.25 -2.29
N ILE A 47 6.91 10.29 -1.62
CA ILE A 47 8.09 10.21 -0.77
C ILE A 47 7.69 10.55 0.65
N SER A 48 8.09 9.71 1.59
CA SER A 48 7.82 9.96 3.00
C SER A 48 8.64 11.15 3.46
N LEU A 49 8.00 12.16 4.01
CA LEU A 49 8.70 13.32 4.51
C LEU A 49 9.46 13.01 5.81
N GLN A 50 9.15 11.88 6.45
CA GLN A 50 9.81 11.50 7.67
C GLN A 50 11.04 10.65 7.43
N SER A 51 10.98 9.71 6.48
CA SER A 51 12.08 8.79 6.25
C SER A 51 12.84 9.03 4.96
N GLY A 52 12.26 9.78 4.03
CA GLY A 52 12.88 10.00 2.72
C GLY A 52 12.72 8.82 1.77
N LYS A 53 12.00 7.78 2.16
CA LYS A 53 11.80 6.62 1.32
C LYS A 53 10.66 6.87 0.34
N THR A 54 10.79 6.33 -0.87
CA THR A 54 9.75 6.49 -1.88
C THR A 54 8.87 5.24 -1.93
N PHE A 55 7.61 5.44 -2.31
CA PHE A 55 6.63 4.37 -2.37
C PHE A 55 5.86 4.48 -3.68
N ASN A 56 5.60 3.33 -4.30
CA ASN A 56 4.90 3.28 -5.57
C ASN A 56 3.61 2.51 -5.41
N PHE A 57 2.48 3.15 -5.74
CA PHE A 57 1.16 2.54 -5.65
C PHE A 57 0.63 2.34 -7.06
N THR A 58 0.11 1.15 -7.35
CA THR A 58 -0.36 0.80 -8.69
C THR A 58 -1.83 0.40 -8.64
N GLY A 59 -2.46 0.38 -9.81
CA GLY A 59 -3.85 -0.04 -9.90
C GLY A 59 -4.81 0.93 -9.25
N LEU A 60 -4.52 2.23 -9.27
CA LEU A 60 -5.37 3.22 -8.64
C LEU A 60 -6.68 3.39 -9.42
N VAL A 61 -7.78 3.59 -8.69
CA VAL A 61 -9.04 3.92 -9.34
C VAL A 61 -9.01 5.39 -9.74
N ASP A 62 -9.85 5.78 -10.68
CA ASP A 62 -9.83 7.13 -11.22
C ASP A 62 -9.92 8.22 -10.15
N GLN A 63 -10.84 8.08 -9.24
CA GLN A 63 -11.03 9.11 -8.23
C GLN A 63 -9.76 9.33 -7.39
N THR A 64 -9.12 8.25 -7.01
CA THR A 64 -7.89 8.33 -6.23
C THR A 64 -6.77 8.93 -7.06
N TYR A 65 -6.65 8.49 -8.30
CA TYR A 65 -5.61 8.97 -9.18
C TYR A 65 -5.65 10.50 -9.31
N TYR A 66 -6.84 11.05 -9.49
CA TYR A 66 -6.94 12.50 -9.68
C TYR A 66 -6.70 13.29 -8.39
N LYS A 67 -6.86 12.67 -7.24
CA LYS A 67 -6.55 13.34 -6.00
C LYS A 67 -5.06 13.35 -5.70
N PHE A 68 -4.32 12.41 -6.26
CA PHE A 68 -2.89 12.30 -5.99
C PHE A 68 -2.08 13.22 -6.91
N SER A 69 -2.37 14.50 -6.85
CA SER A 69 -1.64 15.49 -7.65
C SER A 69 -0.26 15.72 -7.07
N LYS A 70 0.70 16.00 -7.93
CA LYS A 70 2.06 16.23 -7.51
C LYS A 70 2.11 17.33 -6.45
N GLY A 71 2.83 17.07 -5.39
CA GLY A 71 2.99 18.01 -4.29
C GLY A 71 2.01 17.85 -3.15
N THR A 72 0.94 17.09 -3.35
CA THR A 72 -0.05 16.87 -2.30
C THR A 72 0.51 15.90 -1.27
N ILE A 73 0.18 16.09 -0.01
CA ILE A 73 0.69 15.27 1.08
C ILE A 73 -0.47 14.49 1.69
N PHE A 74 -0.29 13.20 1.83
CA PHE A 74 -1.29 12.30 2.39
C PHE A 74 -0.68 11.39 3.45
N ASN A 75 -1.51 10.91 4.37
CA ASN A 75 -1.18 9.70 5.10
C ASN A 75 -1.75 8.57 4.25
N VAL A 76 -0.97 7.55 3.96
CA VAL A 76 -1.41 6.47 3.08
C VAL A 76 -1.40 5.14 3.83
N TYR A 77 -2.41 4.31 3.55
CA TYR A 77 -2.58 3.01 4.15
C TYR A 77 -2.66 1.99 3.02
N PHE A 78 -1.82 0.98 3.05
CA PHE A 78 -1.66 0.12 1.89
C PHE A 78 -1.22 -1.28 2.25
N TYR A 79 -1.30 -2.17 1.27
CA TYR A 79 -0.86 -3.56 1.38
C TYR A 79 0.29 -3.78 0.40
N GLY A 80 1.10 -4.76 0.71
CA GLY A 80 2.19 -5.16 -0.16
C GLY A 80 3.51 -5.15 0.59
N SER A 81 4.53 -5.71 -0.01
CA SER A 81 5.85 -5.76 0.59
C SER A 81 6.78 -4.83 -0.16
N GLY A 82 7.79 -4.34 0.53
CA GLY A 82 8.74 -3.43 -0.08
C GLY A 82 8.14 -2.06 -0.35
N ASN A 83 8.63 -1.39 -1.37
CA ASN A 83 8.25 -0.02 -1.68
C ASN A 83 7.62 0.14 -3.06
N ARG A 84 7.39 -0.93 -3.79
CA ARG A 84 6.88 -0.84 -5.16
C ARG A 84 5.69 -1.76 -5.36
N ASN A 85 4.87 -1.42 -6.33
CA ASN A 85 3.68 -2.18 -6.69
C ASN A 85 2.77 -2.41 -5.49
N LEU A 86 2.59 -1.38 -4.70
CA LEU A 86 1.77 -1.46 -3.50
C LEU A 86 0.31 -1.22 -3.85
N THR A 87 -0.59 -1.78 -3.07
CA THR A 87 -2.03 -1.62 -3.27
C THR A 87 -2.55 -0.64 -2.23
N LEU A 88 -2.98 0.52 -2.67
CA LEU A 88 -3.49 1.55 -1.77
C LEU A 88 -4.87 1.16 -1.28
N GLU A 89 -5.06 1.16 0.04
CA GLU A 89 -6.34 0.83 0.63
C GLU A 89 -7.15 2.11 0.89
N THR A 90 -6.52 3.08 1.54
CA THR A 90 -7.18 4.35 1.83
C THR A 90 -6.11 5.40 2.11
N PHE A 91 -6.52 6.63 2.27
CA PHE A 91 -5.59 7.72 2.51
C PHE A 91 -6.32 8.88 3.17
N ASP A 92 -5.54 9.71 3.88
CA ASP A 92 -6.07 10.92 4.50
C ASP A 92 -5.32 12.11 3.93
N TYR A 93 -6.06 13.09 3.47
CA TYR A 93 -5.47 14.30 2.89
C TYR A 93 -4.88 15.17 4.03
N ILE A 94 -3.65 15.62 3.86
CA ILE A 94 -3.00 16.48 4.84
C ILE A 94 -2.94 17.92 4.31
N ARG A 95 -2.38 18.10 3.11
CA ARG A 95 -2.36 19.42 2.50
C ARG A 95 -1.85 19.42 1.06
#